data_34f1d1c72294553b405c5338aaa2683e
#
_entry.id   34f1d1c72294553b405c5338aaa2683e
#
_cell.length_a   1.000
_cell.length_b   1.000
_cell.length_c   1.000
_cell.angle_alpha   90.00
_cell.angle_beta   90.00
_cell.angle_gamma   90.00
#
_symmetry.space_group_name_H-M   'P 1'
#
loop_
_entity.id
_entity.type
_entity.pdbx_description
1 polymer ?
#
loop_
_entity_poly.entity_id
_entity_poly.type
_entity_poly.pdbx_seq_one_letter_code
_entity_poly.pdbx_strand_id
1 'polypeptide(L)'
;MKKRWILCTVAVLCIAAALLGCGKKNVGTPEDNAVVEEDDKKNDNTEEGGRLFGFSGIDMSNPFYDTLKNSVQTALEAQGDRLMVRDPASDADLQNEQIQELINEGVQAVFLCPVDWEKITPALEALKEADIPVINLDTEVKETSLV
;
A
#
# COMPACT_ATOMS: atom_id res chain seq x y z
N MET A 1 -17.31 22.21 -28.40
CA MET A 1 -16.99 21.91 -29.81
C MET A 1 -15.50 21.73 -30.00
N LYS A 2 -15.10 20.71 -30.77
CA LYS A 2 -13.79 20.29 -31.28
C LYS A 2 -13.07 19.20 -30.46
N LYS A 3 -13.44 17.96 -30.81
CA LYS A 3 -12.64 16.73 -30.66
C LYS A 3 -11.32 16.88 -31.45
N ARG A 4 -10.22 16.51 -30.81
CA ARG A 4 -8.96 16.24 -31.56
C ARG A 4 -8.53 14.81 -31.28
N TRP A 5 -8.86 13.95 -32.22
CA TRP A 5 -8.30 12.62 -32.43
C TRP A 5 -6.88 12.79 -32.97
N ILE A 6 -5.93 12.15 -32.38
CA ILE A 6 -4.62 11.90 -33.00
C ILE A 6 -4.45 10.40 -33.10
N LEU A 7 -4.61 9.90 -34.34
CA LEU A 7 -4.14 8.59 -34.78
C LEU A 7 -2.61 8.62 -34.84
N CYS A 8 -1.95 7.66 -34.22
CA CYS A 8 -0.57 7.30 -34.58
C CYS A 8 -0.54 5.85 -35.05
N THR A 9 -0.11 5.76 -36.29
CA THR A 9 -0.01 4.61 -37.15
C THR A 9 1.08 3.62 -36.73
N VAL A 10 0.76 2.37 -36.92
CA VAL A 10 1.58 1.16 -36.87
C VAL A 10 2.75 1.25 -37.85
N ALA A 11 3.93 0.88 -37.41
CA ALA A 11 5.03 0.46 -38.28
C ALA A 11 5.61 -0.86 -37.74
N VAL A 12 5.25 -1.92 -38.46
CA VAL A 12 5.84 -3.27 -38.37
C VAL A 12 7.14 -3.27 -39.14
N LEU A 13 8.23 -3.71 -38.56
CA LEU A 13 9.38 -4.17 -39.32
C LEU A 13 9.97 -5.46 -38.71
N CYS A 14 9.72 -6.57 -39.42
CA CYS A 14 10.38 -7.86 -39.21
C CYS A 14 11.81 -7.82 -39.76
N ILE A 15 12.80 -8.31 -39.00
CA ILE A 15 14.02 -8.87 -39.58
C ILE A 15 14.38 -10.17 -38.85
N ALA A 16 14.31 -11.26 -39.61
CA ALA A 16 14.82 -12.59 -39.24
C ALA A 16 16.29 -12.71 -39.67
N ALA A 17 17.12 -13.24 -38.83
CA ALA A 17 18.36 -13.88 -39.27
C ALA A 17 18.78 -15.00 -38.31
N ALA A 18 18.71 -16.22 -38.82
CA ALA A 18 19.24 -17.43 -38.20
C ALA A 18 20.76 -17.52 -38.51
N LEU A 19 21.53 -18.01 -37.56
CA LEU A 19 22.78 -18.73 -37.85
C LEU A 19 23.05 -19.79 -36.77
N LEU A 20 23.15 -21.02 -37.24
CA LEU A 20 23.63 -22.21 -36.54
C LEU A 20 25.12 -22.09 -36.19
N GLY A 21 25.52 -22.60 -35.04
CA GLY A 21 26.92 -22.84 -34.70
C GLY A 21 27.05 -23.98 -33.71
N CYS A 22 27.44 -25.14 -34.26
CA CYS A 22 27.66 -26.40 -33.55
C CYS A 22 29.11 -26.53 -33.03
N GLY A 23 29.29 -27.18 -31.85
CA GLY A 23 30.51 -27.99 -31.59
C GLY A 23 31.46 -27.49 -30.50
N LYS A 24 31.70 -28.16 -29.39
CA LYS A 24 32.48 -29.33 -29.14
C LYS A 24 32.62 -29.61 -27.63
N LYS A 25 32.54 -30.88 -27.27
CA LYS A 25 32.88 -31.43 -25.96
C LYS A 25 34.37 -31.21 -25.63
N ASN A 26 34.69 -30.95 -24.35
CA ASN A 26 35.86 -31.57 -23.72
C ASN A 26 35.65 -31.75 -22.21
N VAL A 27 36.06 -32.92 -21.75
CA VAL A 27 36.07 -33.49 -20.41
C VAL A 27 37.34 -33.02 -19.69
N GLY A 28 37.25 -32.73 -18.38
CA GLY A 28 38.40 -32.58 -17.50
C GLY A 28 38.05 -31.98 -16.14
N THR A 29 38.00 -32.77 -15.11
CA THR A 29 37.96 -32.51 -13.66
C THR A 29 39.41 -32.47 -13.13
N PRO A 30 39.70 -32.03 -11.89
CA PRO A 30 39.04 -31.17 -10.89
C PRO A 30 39.96 -30.09 -10.25
N GLU A 31 39.39 -29.39 -9.23
CA GLU A 31 40.06 -28.56 -8.18
C GLU A 31 40.41 -27.11 -8.55
N ASP A 32 39.81 -26.11 -7.98
CA ASP A 32 40.13 -25.46 -6.72
C ASP A 32 39.15 -24.29 -6.41
N ASN A 33 38.98 -24.01 -5.11
CA ASN A 33 38.15 -22.97 -4.51
C ASN A 33 38.40 -21.56 -5.06
N ALA A 34 37.33 -20.86 -5.49
CA ALA A 34 37.19 -19.41 -5.35
C ALA A 34 35.72 -19.06 -5.15
N VAL A 35 35.40 -18.66 -3.95
CA VAL A 35 34.15 -18.00 -3.59
C VAL A 35 34.08 -16.69 -4.37
N VAL A 36 33.21 -16.64 -5.37
CA VAL A 36 32.78 -15.38 -5.99
C VAL A 36 31.39 -15.13 -5.45
N GLU A 37 31.29 -14.19 -4.53
CA GLU A 37 30.02 -13.57 -4.15
C GLU A 37 29.48 -12.83 -5.39
N GLU A 38 28.61 -13.48 -6.15
CA GLU A 38 27.73 -12.78 -7.07
C GLU A 38 26.65 -12.09 -6.24
N ASP A 39 26.81 -10.78 -6.13
CA ASP A 39 25.85 -9.82 -5.62
C ASP A 39 24.63 -9.81 -6.59
N ASP A 40 23.78 -10.82 -6.44
CA ASP A 40 22.46 -10.86 -7.06
C ASP A 40 21.63 -9.72 -6.45
N LYS A 41 21.86 -8.50 -6.90
CA LYS A 41 20.89 -7.42 -6.83
C LYS A 41 19.69 -7.84 -7.68
N LYS A 42 18.89 -8.72 -7.10
CA LYS A 42 17.51 -8.90 -7.50
C LYS A 42 16.84 -7.55 -7.31
N ASN A 43 16.79 -6.80 -8.39
CA ASN A 43 15.93 -5.62 -8.50
C ASN A 43 14.48 -6.13 -8.47
N ASP A 44 14.01 -6.40 -7.24
CA ASP A 44 12.63 -6.73 -6.97
C ASP A 44 11.82 -5.43 -7.05
N ASN A 45 11.66 -4.96 -8.29
CA ASN A 45 10.70 -3.95 -8.64
C ASN A 45 9.31 -4.62 -8.75
N THR A 46 8.92 -5.35 -7.72
CA THR A 46 7.53 -5.62 -7.44
C THR A 46 6.98 -4.26 -7.00
N GLU A 47 6.40 -3.51 -7.93
CA GLU A 47 5.40 -2.53 -7.58
C GLU A 47 4.39 -3.31 -6.73
N GLU A 48 4.39 -3.08 -5.41
CA GLU A 48 3.33 -3.54 -4.53
C GLU A 48 2.06 -2.78 -4.93
N GLY A 49 1.41 -3.26 -5.98
CA GLY A 49 0.34 -2.58 -6.72
C GLY A 49 -1.02 -2.62 -6.02
N GLY A 50 -1.08 -2.82 -4.70
CA GLY A 50 -2.31 -2.76 -3.92
C GLY A 50 -2.57 -1.35 -3.39
N ARG A 51 -3.86 -1.03 -3.18
CA ARG A 51 -4.28 0.20 -2.51
C ARG A 51 -3.78 0.21 -1.08
N LEU A 52 -3.46 1.40 -0.56
CA LEU A 52 -3.09 1.59 0.84
C LEU A 52 -4.30 2.13 1.61
N PHE A 53 -4.65 1.49 2.72
CA PHE A 53 -5.69 1.92 3.64
C PHE A 53 -5.10 2.25 5.00
N GLY A 54 -5.73 3.17 5.74
CA GLY A 54 -5.38 3.49 7.11
C GLY A 54 -6.28 2.77 8.12
N PHE A 55 -5.74 2.46 9.29
CA PHE A 55 -6.50 2.01 10.45
C PHE A 55 -6.02 2.77 11.69
N SER A 56 -6.95 3.38 12.41
CA SER A 56 -6.69 4.01 13.71
C SER A 56 -7.68 3.47 14.74
N GLY A 57 -7.17 2.67 15.67
CA GLY A 57 -7.93 2.18 16.83
C GLY A 57 -7.91 3.19 17.98
N ILE A 58 -8.52 2.83 19.12
CA ILE A 58 -8.41 3.63 20.36
C ILE A 58 -7.10 3.31 21.10
N ASP A 59 -6.81 2.01 21.26
CA ASP A 59 -5.64 1.51 21.96
C ASP A 59 -5.37 0.07 21.48
N MET A 60 -4.29 -0.12 20.74
CA MET A 60 -3.97 -1.41 20.13
C MET A 60 -3.49 -2.47 21.13
N SER A 61 -3.23 -2.08 22.38
CA SER A 61 -3.00 -3.03 23.48
C SER A 61 -4.28 -3.75 23.92
N ASN A 62 -5.45 -3.23 23.57
CA ASN A 62 -6.74 -3.85 23.82
C ASN A 62 -7.02 -4.94 22.74
N PRO A 63 -7.22 -6.21 23.13
CA PRO A 63 -7.46 -7.31 22.19
C PRO A 63 -8.67 -7.12 21.25
N PHE A 64 -9.64 -6.29 21.63
CA PHE A 64 -10.78 -5.97 20.78
C PHE A 64 -10.33 -5.25 19.51
N TYR A 65 -9.53 -4.16 19.63
CA TYR A 65 -9.05 -3.40 18.47
C TYR A 65 -8.03 -4.18 17.64
N ASP A 66 -7.20 -5.02 18.29
CA ASP A 66 -6.31 -5.91 17.54
C ASP A 66 -7.10 -6.94 16.71
N THR A 67 -8.17 -7.51 17.25
CA THR A 67 -9.05 -8.42 16.50
C THR A 67 -9.73 -7.71 15.33
N LEU A 68 -10.24 -6.49 15.56
CA LEU A 68 -10.90 -5.69 14.53
C LEU A 68 -9.92 -5.34 13.40
N LYS A 69 -8.73 -4.84 13.75
CA LYS A 69 -7.63 -4.55 12.80
C LYS A 69 -7.26 -5.80 11.99
N ASN A 70 -7.07 -6.95 12.65
CA ASN A 70 -6.70 -8.19 11.96
C ASN A 70 -7.78 -8.64 10.96
N SER A 71 -9.06 -8.42 11.29
CA SER A 71 -10.17 -8.73 10.39
C SER A 71 -10.15 -7.84 9.14
N VAL A 72 -9.94 -6.53 9.32
CA VAL A 72 -9.80 -5.56 8.22
C VAL A 72 -8.58 -5.90 7.36
N GLN A 73 -7.44 -6.14 7.99
CA GLN A 73 -6.19 -6.47 7.29
C GLN A 73 -6.35 -7.71 6.43
N THR A 74 -6.92 -8.80 6.98
CA THR A 74 -7.15 -10.05 6.24
C THR A 74 -8.04 -9.82 5.01
N ALA A 75 -9.09 -9.00 5.15
CA ALA A 75 -10.00 -8.71 4.04
C ALA A 75 -9.32 -7.89 2.92
N LEU A 76 -8.47 -6.94 3.30
CA LEU A 76 -7.71 -6.11 2.34
C LEU A 76 -6.63 -6.93 1.63
N GLU A 77 -5.85 -7.71 2.37
CA GLU A 77 -4.80 -8.57 1.81
C GLU A 77 -5.36 -9.59 0.82
N ALA A 78 -6.56 -10.10 1.04
CA ALA A 78 -7.25 -10.98 0.11
C ALA A 78 -7.57 -10.31 -1.24
N GLN A 79 -7.55 -8.96 -1.30
CA GLN A 79 -7.72 -8.17 -2.51
C GLN A 79 -6.38 -7.65 -3.07
N GLY A 80 -5.26 -8.00 -2.45
CA GLY A 80 -3.94 -7.47 -2.78
C GLY A 80 -3.69 -6.06 -2.25
N ASP A 81 -4.53 -5.57 -1.32
CA ASP A 81 -4.43 -4.26 -0.70
C ASP A 81 -3.61 -4.32 0.60
N ARG A 82 -3.17 -3.17 1.09
CA ARG A 82 -2.32 -3.02 2.28
C ARG A 82 -3.01 -2.18 3.35
N LEU A 83 -2.69 -2.43 4.62
CA LEU A 83 -3.19 -1.68 5.76
C LEU A 83 -2.03 -1.03 6.53
N MET A 84 -2.09 0.29 6.72
CA MET A 84 -1.21 1.04 7.59
C MET A 84 -1.92 1.34 8.90
N VAL A 85 -1.34 0.88 10.01
CA VAL A 85 -1.94 0.98 11.34
C VAL A 85 -1.30 2.10 12.14
N ARG A 86 -2.11 2.84 12.87
CA ARG A 86 -1.71 3.83 13.87
C ARG A 86 -2.34 3.50 15.21
N ASP A 87 -1.54 3.62 16.27
CA ASP A 87 -1.96 3.39 17.65
C ASP A 87 -1.85 4.70 18.43
N PRO A 88 -2.97 5.36 18.76
CA PRO A 88 -2.96 6.56 19.56
C PRO A 88 -2.83 6.29 21.06
N ALA A 89 -2.85 5.03 21.49
CA ALA A 89 -2.72 4.65 22.92
C ALA A 89 -3.67 5.43 23.83
N SER A 90 -4.93 5.59 23.42
CA SER A 90 -5.97 6.36 24.12
C SER A 90 -5.73 7.88 24.20
N ASP A 91 -4.82 8.44 23.40
CA ASP A 91 -4.56 9.87 23.30
C ASP A 91 -5.24 10.46 22.06
N ALA A 92 -6.26 11.33 22.27
CA ALA A 92 -7.04 11.92 21.19
C ALA A 92 -6.24 12.96 20.39
N ASP A 93 -5.28 13.64 21.00
CA ASP A 93 -4.46 14.63 20.31
C ASP A 93 -3.44 13.90 19.41
N LEU A 94 -2.82 12.84 19.92
CA LEU A 94 -1.95 11.96 19.12
C LEU A 94 -2.74 11.31 17.97
N GLN A 95 -4.01 10.93 18.17
CA GLN A 95 -4.83 10.38 17.09
C GLN A 95 -5.00 11.36 15.93
N ASN A 96 -5.25 12.64 16.20
CA ASN A 96 -5.34 13.67 15.18
C ASN A 96 -4.02 13.82 14.39
N GLU A 97 -2.88 13.83 15.08
CA GLU A 97 -1.55 13.89 14.45
C GLU A 97 -1.31 12.67 13.55
N GLN A 98 -1.60 11.47 14.04
CA GLN A 98 -1.43 10.22 13.30
C GLN A 98 -2.35 10.11 12.08
N ILE A 99 -3.55 10.68 12.12
CA ILE A 99 -4.43 10.75 10.94
C ILE A 99 -3.83 11.67 9.89
N GLN A 100 -3.22 12.79 10.28
CA GLN A 100 -2.49 13.64 9.33
C GLN A 100 -1.30 12.90 8.69
N GLU A 101 -0.62 12.02 9.41
CA GLU A 101 0.40 11.14 8.82
C GLU A 101 -0.22 10.20 7.77
N LEU A 102 -1.36 9.55 8.07
CA LEU A 102 -2.04 8.68 7.11
C LEU A 102 -2.43 9.43 5.83
N ILE A 103 -2.89 10.68 5.95
CA ILE A 103 -3.18 11.54 4.80
C ILE A 103 -1.91 11.76 3.95
N ASN A 104 -0.79 12.07 4.60
CA ASN A 104 0.48 12.32 3.93
C ASN A 104 1.06 11.07 3.24
N GLU A 105 0.78 9.88 3.77
CA GLU A 105 1.14 8.59 3.18
C GLU A 105 0.25 8.19 1.99
N GLY A 106 -0.81 8.95 1.73
CA GLY A 106 -1.67 8.77 0.57
C GLY A 106 -2.62 7.58 0.70
N VAL A 107 -3.13 7.30 1.90
CA VAL A 107 -4.15 6.27 2.10
C VAL A 107 -5.42 6.60 1.32
N GLN A 108 -6.12 5.59 0.81
CA GLN A 108 -7.32 5.76 0.01
C GLN A 108 -8.63 5.76 0.83
N ALA A 109 -8.60 5.27 2.04
CA ALA A 109 -9.65 5.40 3.05
C ALA A 109 -9.07 5.10 4.43
N VAL A 110 -9.77 5.53 5.48
CA VAL A 110 -9.38 5.28 6.88
C VAL A 110 -10.49 4.54 7.62
N PHE A 111 -10.15 3.41 8.23
CA PHE A 111 -10.96 2.73 9.24
C PHE A 111 -10.66 3.36 10.59
N LEU A 112 -11.66 3.96 11.22
CA LEU A 112 -11.49 4.81 12.39
C LEU A 112 -12.35 4.34 13.57
N CYS A 113 -11.71 4.11 14.72
CA CYS A 113 -12.35 4.05 16.04
C CYS A 113 -11.87 5.29 16.81
N PRO A 114 -12.67 6.33 16.97
CA PRO A 114 -12.21 7.57 17.60
C PRO A 114 -11.97 7.38 19.10
N VAL A 115 -10.85 7.90 19.61
CA VAL A 115 -10.54 7.97 21.04
C VAL A 115 -11.54 8.87 21.77
N ASP A 116 -11.89 9.99 21.12
CA ASP A 116 -12.88 10.96 21.62
C ASP A 116 -13.78 11.38 20.46
N TRP A 117 -15.10 11.20 20.66
CA TRP A 117 -16.11 11.41 19.64
C TRP A 117 -16.23 12.85 19.13
N GLU A 118 -15.82 13.83 19.94
CA GLU A 118 -15.85 15.27 19.60
C GLU A 118 -14.48 15.79 19.17
N LYS A 119 -13.40 15.42 19.88
CA LYS A 119 -12.05 15.89 19.60
C LYS A 119 -11.49 15.37 18.27
N ILE A 120 -12.08 14.33 17.69
CA ILE A 120 -11.68 13.79 16.39
C ILE A 120 -12.09 14.70 15.21
N THR A 121 -12.98 15.67 15.42
CA THR A 121 -13.52 16.53 14.35
C THR A 121 -12.46 17.17 13.44
N PRO A 122 -11.34 17.74 13.96
CA PRO A 122 -10.30 18.31 13.09
C PRO A 122 -9.69 17.31 12.12
N ALA A 123 -9.45 16.06 12.56
CA ALA A 123 -8.93 15.00 11.70
C ALA A 123 -9.94 14.59 10.63
N LEU A 124 -11.24 14.54 10.96
CA LEU A 124 -12.30 14.26 10.00
C LEU A 124 -12.43 15.35 8.93
N GLU A 125 -12.28 16.61 9.31
CA GLU A 125 -12.26 17.74 8.38
C GLU A 125 -11.06 17.65 7.43
N ALA A 126 -9.87 17.32 7.95
CA ALA A 126 -8.67 17.13 7.14
C ALA A 126 -8.80 15.96 6.15
N LEU A 127 -9.38 14.83 6.55
CA LEU A 127 -9.66 13.70 5.68
C LEU A 127 -10.65 14.09 4.56
N LYS A 128 -11.69 14.84 4.90
CA LYS A 128 -12.65 15.34 3.93
C LYS A 128 -12.03 16.33 2.93
N GLU A 129 -11.18 17.24 3.38
CA GLU A 129 -10.43 18.16 2.52
C GLU A 129 -9.48 17.43 1.57
N ALA A 130 -8.94 16.29 2.01
CA ALA A 130 -8.07 15.41 1.21
C ALA A 130 -8.86 14.45 0.30
N ASP A 131 -10.21 14.47 0.31
CA ASP A 131 -11.09 13.54 -0.41
C ASP A 131 -10.86 12.06 -0.02
N ILE A 132 -10.50 11.81 1.24
CA ILE A 132 -10.25 10.48 1.80
C ILE A 132 -11.48 10.05 2.63
N PRO A 133 -12.23 9.03 2.20
CA PRO A 133 -13.41 8.56 2.92
C PRO A 133 -13.04 7.89 4.26
N VAL A 134 -13.93 8.04 5.24
CA VAL A 134 -13.81 7.43 6.57
C VAL A 134 -14.85 6.33 6.72
N ILE A 135 -14.41 5.17 7.21
CA ILE A 135 -15.26 4.08 7.66
C ILE A 135 -15.21 4.10 9.20
N ASN A 136 -16.23 4.70 9.81
CA ASN A 136 -16.32 4.80 11.26
C ASN A 136 -16.71 3.44 11.85
N LEU A 137 -15.98 2.99 12.84
CA LEU A 137 -16.17 1.70 13.51
C LEU A 137 -16.32 1.91 15.02
N ASP A 138 -17.12 1.04 15.66
CA ASP A 138 -17.34 0.95 17.11
C ASP A 138 -17.94 2.23 17.72
N THR A 139 -17.15 3.26 17.97
CA THR A 139 -17.59 4.51 18.60
C THR A 139 -18.03 5.52 17.53
N GLU A 140 -19.24 6.07 17.66
CA GLU A 140 -19.73 7.12 16.77
C GLU A 140 -18.93 8.41 16.90
N VAL A 141 -18.94 9.21 15.84
CA VAL A 141 -18.37 10.57 15.82
C VAL A 141 -19.50 11.60 15.97
N LYS A 142 -19.18 12.78 16.50
CA LYS A 142 -20.17 13.87 16.65
C LYS A 142 -20.66 14.38 15.30
N GLU A 143 -19.76 14.60 14.37
CA GLU A 143 -20.03 15.14 13.05
C GLU A 143 -20.21 13.99 12.03
N THR A 144 -21.33 13.29 12.09
CA THR A 144 -21.64 12.13 11.22
C THR A 144 -21.68 12.46 9.72
N SER A 145 -21.74 13.73 9.35
CA SER A 145 -21.65 14.18 7.95
C SER A 145 -20.24 14.12 7.36
N LEU A 146 -19.23 13.78 8.20
CA LEU A 146 -17.82 13.66 7.83
C LEU A 146 -17.36 12.20 7.64
N VAL A 147 -18.25 11.22 7.83
CA VAL A 147 -17.96 9.77 7.75
C VAL A 147 -18.94 9.06 6.81
#